data_8194424a96b32b2fb2825c13793a289c
#
_entry.id   8194424a96b32b2fb2825c13793a289c
#
_cell.length_a   1.000
_cell.length_b   1.000
_cell.length_c   1.000
_cell.angle_alpha   90.00
_cell.angle_beta   90.00
_cell.angle_gamma   90.00
#
_symmetry.space_group_name_H-M   'P 1'
#
loop_
_entity.id
_entity.type
_entity.pdbx_description
1 polymer ?
#
loop_
_entity_poly.entity_id
_entity_poly.type
_entity_poly.pdbx_seq_one_letter_code
_entity_poly.pdbx_strand_id
1 'polypeptide(L)'
;EDQVIHGSLGDSPIRIYTPAGEGPFGVLMNFHGGGWVIGDLDTSDAVCRELATLAQVVVVSVDYRMAPEAPYPAAVHDAYDATVWAANNMSALNGNGKIGVTGESAGGNLSAVVALKARDEHGPQIAFQCLLYPVVDCDLTRPSYAANGEGYLLETKTMQWFWDTYCPNPAQRKEADASPLLATDLSNLP
;
A
#
# COMPACT_ATOMS: atom_id res chain seq x y z
N GLU A 1 -18.03 5.37 -2.50
CA GLU A 1 -17.98 6.45 -3.48
C GLU A 1 -16.68 6.36 -4.26
N ASP A 2 -16.75 6.40 -5.61
CA ASP A 2 -15.57 6.36 -6.47
C ASP A 2 -15.18 7.78 -6.88
N GLN A 3 -13.88 8.08 -6.85
CA GLN A 3 -13.28 9.35 -7.25
C GLN A 3 -11.96 9.11 -7.99
N VAL A 4 -11.45 10.15 -8.63
CA VAL A 4 -10.11 10.18 -9.21
C VAL A 4 -9.32 11.28 -8.53
N ILE A 5 -8.15 10.95 -8.03
CA ILE A 5 -7.21 11.94 -7.51
C ILE A 5 -6.13 12.22 -8.55
N HIS A 6 -5.69 13.48 -8.59
CA HIS A 6 -4.60 13.91 -9.47
C HIS A 6 -3.31 13.90 -8.66
N GLY A 7 -2.50 12.85 -8.86
CA GLY A 7 -1.19 12.70 -8.23
C GLY A 7 -0.09 13.45 -8.97
N SER A 8 1.11 13.43 -8.39
CA SER A 8 2.29 14.12 -8.94
C SER A 8 2.74 13.58 -10.31
N LEU A 9 2.48 12.31 -10.58
CA LEU A 9 2.91 11.61 -11.80
C LEU A 9 1.76 10.96 -12.59
N GLY A 10 0.52 11.22 -12.24
CA GLY A 10 -0.65 10.70 -12.92
C GLY A 10 -1.89 10.64 -12.06
N ASP A 11 -2.97 10.24 -12.67
CA ASP A 11 -4.26 10.07 -12.02
C ASP A 11 -4.35 8.69 -11.35
N SER A 12 -4.92 8.64 -10.14
CA SER A 12 -5.18 7.40 -9.43
C SER A 12 -6.66 7.32 -9.04
N PRO A 13 -7.41 6.34 -9.54
CA PRO A 13 -8.76 6.07 -9.03
C PRO A 13 -8.71 5.64 -7.57
N ILE A 14 -9.70 6.07 -6.80
CA ILE A 14 -9.87 5.65 -5.41
C ILE A 14 -11.32 5.29 -5.15
N ARG A 15 -11.54 4.41 -4.18
CA ARG A 15 -12.87 4.13 -3.65
C ARG A 15 -12.91 4.41 -2.15
N ILE A 16 -13.88 5.22 -1.74
CA ILE A 16 -14.06 5.66 -0.36
C ILE A 16 -15.22 4.90 0.26
N TYR A 17 -14.99 4.29 1.42
CA TYR A 17 -15.97 3.59 2.23
C TYR A 17 -16.15 4.36 3.54
N THR A 18 -17.31 4.94 3.73
CA THR A 18 -17.63 5.69 4.94
C THR A 18 -18.53 4.83 5.85
N PRO A 19 -18.13 4.61 7.11
CA PRO A 19 -18.98 3.87 8.05
C PRO A 19 -20.26 4.64 8.39
N ALA A 20 -21.26 3.93 8.92
CA ALA A 20 -22.46 4.58 9.45
C ALA A 20 -22.11 5.34 10.75
N GLY A 21 -22.79 6.48 10.97
CA GLY A 21 -22.62 7.31 12.17
C GLY A 21 -22.23 8.74 11.84
N GLU A 22 -22.04 9.55 12.87
CA GLU A 22 -21.81 10.99 12.69
C GLU A 22 -20.32 11.36 12.54
N GLY A 23 -19.37 10.49 12.95
CA GLY A 23 -17.94 10.76 12.94
C GLY A 23 -17.53 11.83 13.97
N PRO A 24 -16.37 12.52 13.81
CA PRO A 24 -15.38 12.27 12.76
C PRO A 24 -14.63 10.94 12.99
N PHE A 25 -14.22 10.29 11.90
CA PHE A 25 -13.62 8.96 11.89
C PHE A 25 -12.09 9.01 11.66
N GLY A 26 -11.37 7.97 12.07
CA GLY A 26 -10.03 7.73 11.56
C GLY A 26 -10.09 7.43 10.06
N VAL A 27 -9.03 7.74 9.31
CA VAL A 27 -8.90 7.42 7.89
C VAL A 27 -7.87 6.31 7.72
N LEU A 28 -8.22 5.28 6.97
CA LEU A 28 -7.38 4.13 6.69
C LEU A 28 -7.13 4.04 5.18
N MET A 29 -5.90 4.25 4.76
CA MET A 29 -5.49 4.00 3.38
C MET A 29 -5.33 2.51 3.17
N ASN A 30 -5.95 1.95 2.14
CA ASN A 30 -5.83 0.55 1.78
C ASN A 30 -5.17 0.40 0.42
N PHE A 31 -4.12 -0.42 0.36
CA PHE A 31 -3.43 -0.81 -0.86
C PHE A 31 -3.62 -2.31 -1.07
N HIS A 32 -4.22 -2.69 -2.19
CA HIS A 32 -4.51 -4.10 -2.49
C HIS A 32 -3.23 -4.91 -2.77
N GLY A 33 -3.30 -6.23 -2.60
CA GLY A 33 -2.26 -7.16 -3.00
C GLY A 33 -2.25 -7.44 -4.51
N GLY A 34 -1.47 -8.45 -4.91
CA GLY A 34 -1.39 -8.87 -6.31
C GLY A 34 -0.03 -8.63 -6.95
N GLY A 35 1.04 -8.56 -6.15
CA GLY A 35 2.43 -8.48 -6.65
C GLY A 35 2.70 -7.24 -7.49
N TRP A 36 1.97 -6.14 -7.28
CA TRP A 36 2.02 -4.89 -8.05
C TRP A 36 1.67 -5.05 -9.55
N VAL A 37 1.06 -6.18 -9.94
CA VAL A 37 0.78 -6.56 -11.35
C VAL A 37 -0.69 -6.87 -11.56
N ILE A 38 -1.38 -7.39 -10.55
CA ILE A 38 -2.79 -7.76 -10.61
C ILE A 38 -3.56 -7.19 -9.42
N GLY A 39 -4.88 -7.13 -9.55
CA GLY A 39 -5.78 -6.59 -8.55
C GLY A 39 -6.41 -5.29 -9.01
N ASP A 40 -7.39 -4.83 -8.28
CA ASP A 40 -8.14 -3.59 -8.50
C ASP A 40 -8.98 -3.23 -7.27
N LEU A 41 -9.80 -2.19 -7.36
CA LEU A 41 -10.71 -1.79 -6.28
C LEU A 41 -11.73 -2.87 -5.92
N ASP A 42 -12.16 -3.69 -6.91
CA ASP A 42 -13.18 -4.70 -6.68
C ASP A 42 -12.61 -5.93 -5.95
N THR A 43 -11.35 -6.26 -6.16
CA THR A 43 -10.68 -7.37 -5.47
C THR A 43 -10.57 -7.16 -3.96
N SER A 44 -10.49 -5.92 -3.50
CA SER A 44 -10.45 -5.57 -2.07
C SER A 44 -11.77 -5.01 -1.52
N ASP A 45 -12.84 -4.94 -2.32
CA ASP A 45 -14.11 -4.30 -1.93
C ASP A 45 -14.70 -4.89 -0.64
N ALA A 46 -14.75 -6.22 -0.53
CA ALA A 46 -15.31 -6.89 0.65
C ALA A 46 -14.53 -6.56 1.93
N VAL A 47 -13.20 -6.63 1.86
CA VAL A 47 -12.32 -6.33 3.01
C VAL A 47 -12.44 -4.86 3.41
N CYS A 48 -12.47 -3.95 2.45
CA CYS A 48 -12.63 -2.51 2.73
C CYS A 48 -13.97 -2.19 3.39
N ARG A 49 -15.06 -2.83 2.97
CA ARG A 49 -16.39 -2.70 3.60
C ARG A 49 -16.39 -3.21 5.03
N GLU A 50 -15.79 -4.36 5.27
CA GLU A 50 -15.69 -4.93 6.62
C GLU A 50 -14.82 -4.05 7.53
N LEU A 51 -13.67 -3.58 7.05
CA LEU A 51 -12.81 -2.66 7.80
C LEU A 51 -13.57 -1.37 8.16
N ALA A 52 -14.26 -0.74 7.19
CA ALA A 52 -15.03 0.45 7.45
C ALA A 52 -16.12 0.20 8.52
N THR A 53 -16.83 -0.93 8.41
CA THR A 53 -17.95 -1.24 9.30
C THR A 53 -17.48 -1.66 10.69
N LEU A 54 -16.50 -2.56 10.78
CA LEU A 54 -16.09 -3.16 12.06
C LEU A 54 -15.11 -2.26 12.84
N ALA A 55 -14.21 -1.59 12.16
CA ALA A 55 -13.25 -0.68 12.80
C ALA A 55 -13.77 0.75 12.94
N GLN A 56 -14.95 1.07 12.34
CA GLN A 56 -15.54 2.41 12.36
C GLN A 56 -14.54 3.48 11.88
N VAL A 57 -13.95 3.22 10.71
CA VAL A 57 -13.00 4.12 10.04
C VAL A 57 -13.45 4.39 8.60
N VAL A 58 -13.10 5.54 8.06
CA VAL A 58 -13.19 5.76 6.61
C VAL A 58 -12.05 4.99 5.96
N VAL A 59 -12.36 4.12 5.00
CA VAL A 59 -11.35 3.41 4.21
C VAL A 59 -11.25 4.08 2.85
N VAL A 60 -10.02 4.41 2.44
CA VAL A 60 -9.70 4.90 1.09
C VAL A 60 -8.88 3.82 0.40
N SER A 61 -9.51 3.07 -0.48
CA SER A 61 -8.86 2.05 -1.32
C SER A 61 -8.29 2.70 -2.57
N VAL A 62 -7.03 2.41 -2.89
CA VAL A 62 -6.29 3.07 -3.98
C VAL A 62 -6.05 2.07 -5.11
N ASP A 63 -6.47 2.45 -6.32
CA ASP A 63 -6.18 1.73 -7.57
C ASP A 63 -4.86 2.27 -8.15
N TYR A 64 -3.77 1.90 -7.50
CA TYR A 64 -2.44 2.35 -7.89
C TYR A 64 -2.02 1.74 -9.23
N ARG A 65 -1.27 2.49 -10.03
CA ARG A 65 -0.76 2.02 -11.33
C ARG A 65 0.13 0.80 -11.16
N MET A 66 -0.10 -0.20 -11.99
CA MET A 66 0.56 -1.50 -11.90
C MET A 66 1.49 -1.77 -13.07
N ALA A 67 2.46 -2.64 -12.83
CA ALA A 67 3.29 -3.21 -13.87
C ALA A 67 2.49 -4.25 -14.70
N PRO A 68 2.86 -4.51 -15.96
CA PRO A 68 4.06 -3.98 -16.63
C PRO A 68 3.89 -2.57 -17.22
N GLU A 69 2.66 -2.02 -17.30
CA GLU A 69 2.38 -0.72 -17.93
C GLU A 69 3.04 0.43 -17.19
N ALA A 70 3.09 0.33 -15.86
CA ALA A 70 3.71 1.32 -14.97
C ALA A 70 4.58 0.62 -13.92
N PRO A 71 5.82 0.23 -14.27
CA PRO A 71 6.72 -0.44 -13.35
C PRO A 71 7.18 0.48 -12.21
N TYR A 72 7.91 -0.09 -11.26
CA TYR A 72 8.54 0.66 -10.17
C TYR A 72 9.24 1.94 -10.67
N PRO A 73 9.02 3.10 -10.02
CA PRO A 73 8.33 3.29 -8.73
C PRO A 73 6.88 3.82 -8.82
N ALA A 74 6.16 3.61 -9.93
CA ALA A 74 4.84 4.22 -10.15
C ALA A 74 3.84 3.96 -9.00
N ALA A 75 3.69 2.71 -8.57
CA ALA A 75 2.79 2.33 -7.48
C ALA A 75 3.15 3.01 -6.15
N VAL A 76 4.44 3.22 -5.90
CA VAL A 76 4.93 3.91 -4.69
C VAL A 76 4.49 5.38 -4.69
N HIS A 77 4.63 6.05 -5.83
CA HIS A 77 4.19 7.43 -5.97
C HIS A 77 2.68 7.56 -5.80
N ASP A 78 1.90 6.70 -6.45
CA ASP A 78 0.45 6.74 -6.36
C ASP A 78 -0.04 6.49 -4.93
N ALA A 79 0.54 5.51 -4.23
CA ALA A 79 0.20 5.21 -2.84
C ALA A 79 0.52 6.39 -1.90
N TYR A 80 1.68 7.01 -2.09
CA TYR A 80 2.08 8.17 -1.30
C TYR A 80 1.23 9.40 -1.61
N ASP A 81 1.02 9.72 -2.89
CA ASP A 81 0.19 10.84 -3.33
C ASP A 81 -1.25 10.73 -2.82
N ALA A 82 -1.83 9.52 -2.87
CA ALA A 82 -3.15 9.26 -2.31
C ALA A 82 -3.19 9.50 -0.79
N THR A 83 -2.14 9.14 -0.08
CA THR A 83 -2.03 9.37 1.36
C THR A 83 -1.91 10.87 1.69
N VAL A 84 -1.13 11.61 0.91
CA VAL A 84 -1.03 13.08 1.02
C VAL A 84 -2.37 13.74 0.69
N TRP A 85 -3.04 13.25 -0.37
CA TRP A 85 -4.38 13.73 -0.71
C TRP A 85 -5.37 13.52 0.44
N ALA A 86 -5.40 12.34 1.05
CA ALA A 86 -6.30 12.05 2.17
C ALA A 86 -6.02 12.99 3.37
N ALA A 87 -4.75 13.26 3.68
CA ALA A 87 -4.37 14.22 4.73
C ALA A 87 -4.90 15.62 4.46
N ASN A 88 -4.85 16.06 3.21
CA ASN A 88 -5.32 17.41 2.80
C ASN A 88 -6.85 17.47 2.66
N ASN A 89 -7.55 16.35 2.61
CA ASN A 89 -9.00 16.27 2.43
C ASN A 89 -9.75 15.70 3.64
N MET A 90 -9.16 15.76 4.84
CA MET A 90 -9.74 15.22 6.08
C MET A 90 -11.18 15.67 6.34
N SER A 91 -11.48 16.95 6.09
CA SER A 91 -12.83 17.50 6.28
C SER A 91 -13.86 16.86 5.32
N ALA A 92 -13.47 16.67 4.05
CA ALA A 92 -14.34 16.01 3.07
C ALA A 92 -14.56 14.52 3.36
N LEU A 93 -13.56 13.87 3.97
CA LEU A 93 -13.62 12.48 4.42
C LEU A 93 -14.33 12.31 5.77
N ASN A 94 -14.83 13.39 6.38
CA ASN A 94 -15.31 13.36 7.77
C ASN A 94 -14.26 12.75 8.73
N GLY A 95 -12.99 13.08 8.50
CA GLY A 95 -11.84 12.53 9.19
C GLY A 95 -11.47 13.29 10.46
N ASN A 96 -10.95 12.59 11.46
CA ASN A 96 -10.53 13.15 12.76
C ASN A 96 -9.06 13.58 12.82
N GLY A 97 -8.38 13.65 11.67
CA GLY A 97 -6.97 14.00 11.57
C GLY A 97 -5.98 12.85 11.75
N LYS A 98 -6.45 11.63 11.99
CA LYS A 98 -5.59 10.44 12.10
C LYS A 98 -5.65 9.61 10.84
N ILE A 99 -4.48 9.26 10.29
CA ILE A 99 -4.33 8.37 9.12
C ILE A 99 -3.58 7.13 9.56
N GLY A 100 -4.12 5.96 9.19
CA GLY A 100 -3.41 4.70 9.18
C GLY A 100 -3.20 4.20 7.76
N VAL A 101 -2.30 3.25 7.59
CA VAL A 101 -2.06 2.55 6.31
C VAL A 101 -2.20 1.05 6.50
N THR A 102 -2.77 0.37 5.52
CA THR A 102 -2.93 -1.09 5.52
C THR A 102 -2.85 -1.65 4.10
N GLY A 103 -2.53 -2.91 4.03
CA GLY A 103 -2.54 -3.66 2.78
C GLY A 103 -1.95 -5.06 2.98
N GLU A 104 -2.26 -5.94 2.06
CA GLU A 104 -1.75 -7.30 2.04
C GLU A 104 -0.67 -7.48 0.96
N SER A 105 0.33 -8.32 1.22
CA SER A 105 1.37 -8.69 0.24
C SER A 105 2.07 -7.47 -0.35
N ALA A 106 1.94 -7.21 -1.67
CA ALA A 106 2.42 -6.00 -2.33
C ALA A 106 1.81 -4.71 -1.75
N GLY A 107 0.53 -4.73 -1.36
CA GLY A 107 -0.11 -3.61 -0.68
C GLY A 107 0.46 -3.37 0.73
N GLY A 108 0.83 -4.43 1.42
CA GLY A 108 1.57 -4.33 2.68
C GLY A 108 2.97 -3.73 2.49
N ASN A 109 3.64 -4.05 1.38
CA ASN A 109 4.87 -3.37 0.97
C ASN A 109 4.65 -1.87 0.79
N LEU A 110 3.66 -1.48 -0.04
CA LEU A 110 3.35 -0.07 -0.28
C LEU A 110 3.01 0.67 1.02
N SER A 111 2.28 0.02 1.95
CA SER A 111 1.98 0.60 3.27
C SER A 111 3.25 0.90 4.08
N ALA A 112 4.19 -0.04 4.13
CA ALA A 112 5.47 0.16 4.82
C ALA A 112 6.29 1.28 4.17
N VAL A 113 6.34 1.32 2.83
CA VAL A 113 7.06 2.34 2.07
C VAL A 113 6.42 3.72 2.27
N VAL A 114 5.08 3.82 2.25
CA VAL A 114 4.37 5.08 2.53
C VAL A 114 4.70 5.61 3.92
N ALA A 115 4.78 4.73 4.94
CA ALA A 115 5.15 5.15 6.29
C ALA A 115 6.60 5.68 6.36
N LEU A 116 7.54 5.02 5.67
CA LEU A 116 8.93 5.49 5.54
C LEU A 116 9.00 6.85 4.85
N LYS A 117 8.38 6.98 3.67
CA LYS A 117 8.37 8.23 2.90
C LYS A 117 7.71 9.38 3.68
N ALA A 118 6.59 9.12 4.33
CA ALA A 118 5.89 10.13 5.13
C ALA A 118 6.77 10.68 6.26
N ARG A 119 7.56 9.83 6.91
CA ARG A 119 8.55 10.26 7.91
C ARG A 119 9.69 11.06 7.27
N ASP A 120 10.29 10.53 6.22
CA ASP A 120 11.52 11.07 5.63
C ASP A 120 11.30 12.37 4.87
N GLU A 121 10.15 12.50 4.24
CA GLU A 121 9.76 13.71 3.50
C GLU A 121 8.98 14.74 4.36
N HIS A 122 8.86 14.49 5.68
CA HIS A 122 8.05 15.33 6.59
C HIS A 122 6.61 15.52 6.10
N GLY A 123 6.05 14.45 5.53
CA GLY A 123 4.70 14.38 5.00
C GLY A 123 3.63 14.11 6.08
N PRO A 124 2.50 13.49 5.71
CA PRO A 124 1.44 13.19 6.66
C PRO A 124 1.91 12.33 7.81
N GLN A 125 1.50 12.66 9.04
CA GLN A 125 1.78 11.81 10.19
C GLN A 125 0.92 10.54 10.12
N ILE A 126 1.55 9.39 9.91
CA ILE A 126 0.89 8.09 9.95
C ILE A 126 0.75 7.65 11.40
N ALA A 127 -0.49 7.38 11.83
CA ALA A 127 -0.80 7.03 13.22
C ALA A 127 -0.55 5.54 13.54
N PHE A 128 -0.71 4.66 12.55
CA PHE A 128 -0.37 3.24 12.65
C PHE A 128 -0.23 2.61 11.25
N GLN A 129 0.40 1.45 11.20
CA GLN A 129 0.44 0.61 10.02
C GLN A 129 0.00 -0.83 10.37
N CYS A 130 -0.86 -1.41 9.52
CA CYS A 130 -1.31 -2.79 9.63
C CYS A 130 -0.87 -3.55 8.38
N LEU A 131 0.22 -4.27 8.49
CA LEU A 131 0.88 -4.95 7.39
C LEU A 131 0.52 -6.43 7.38
N LEU A 132 -0.29 -6.86 6.40
CA LEU A 132 -0.69 -8.26 6.26
C LEU A 132 0.30 -8.99 5.35
N TYR A 133 1.09 -9.91 5.91
CA TYR A 133 2.12 -10.68 5.19
C TYR A 133 2.87 -9.87 4.12
N PRO A 134 3.44 -8.71 4.48
CA PRO A 134 3.99 -7.76 3.52
C PRO A 134 5.21 -8.31 2.81
N VAL A 135 5.39 -7.93 1.54
CA VAL A 135 6.65 -8.15 0.83
C VAL A 135 7.63 -7.05 1.26
N VAL A 136 8.61 -7.39 2.09
CA VAL A 136 9.52 -6.39 2.67
C VAL A 136 10.94 -6.45 2.12
N ASP A 137 11.24 -7.47 1.30
CA ASP A 137 12.58 -7.72 0.76
C ASP A 137 12.52 -8.46 -0.58
N CYS A 138 13.49 -8.19 -1.44
CA CYS A 138 13.64 -8.85 -2.74
C CYS A 138 14.51 -10.12 -2.69
N ASP A 139 15.00 -10.53 -1.52
CA ASP A 139 15.87 -11.71 -1.37
C ASP A 139 15.06 -13.00 -1.35
N LEU A 140 15.00 -13.69 -2.48
CA LEU A 140 14.33 -14.99 -2.65
C LEU A 140 15.17 -16.18 -2.14
N THR A 141 16.36 -15.95 -1.58
CA THR A 141 17.21 -17.00 -1.03
C THR A 141 16.97 -17.28 0.45
N ARG A 142 16.06 -16.54 1.08
CA ARG A 142 15.72 -16.72 2.51
C ARG A 142 15.20 -18.14 2.78
N PRO A 143 15.48 -18.71 3.96
CA PRO A 143 15.09 -20.08 4.30
C PRO A 143 13.59 -20.39 4.11
N SER A 144 12.71 -19.41 4.30
CA SER A 144 11.28 -19.57 4.09
C SER A 144 10.91 -19.87 2.64
N TYR A 145 11.64 -19.36 1.65
CA TYR A 145 11.44 -19.70 0.23
C TYR A 145 11.85 -21.14 -0.05
N ALA A 146 12.92 -21.63 0.56
CA ALA A 146 13.32 -23.02 0.44
C ALA A 146 12.31 -23.98 1.08
N ALA A 147 11.70 -23.57 2.20
CA ALA A 147 10.73 -24.39 2.93
C ALA A 147 9.33 -24.38 2.31
N ASN A 148 8.88 -23.23 1.78
CA ASN A 148 7.50 -23.00 1.38
C ASN A 148 7.36 -22.52 -0.08
N GLY A 149 8.41 -22.64 -0.88
CA GLY A 149 8.44 -22.08 -2.24
C GLY A 149 7.69 -22.90 -3.30
N GLU A 150 7.20 -24.08 -2.95
CA GLU A 150 6.43 -24.96 -3.84
C GLU A 150 5.23 -25.57 -3.10
N GLY A 151 4.15 -25.81 -3.83
CA GLY A 151 2.96 -26.50 -3.31
C GLY A 151 2.04 -25.63 -2.44
N TYR A 152 2.30 -24.34 -2.32
CA TYR A 152 1.46 -23.36 -1.66
C TYR A 152 0.90 -22.35 -2.67
N LEU A 153 -0.01 -21.46 -2.22
CA LEU A 153 -0.69 -20.48 -3.07
C LEU A 153 0.28 -19.59 -3.86
N LEU A 154 1.35 -19.12 -3.20
CA LEU A 154 2.38 -18.29 -3.81
C LEU A 154 3.70 -19.07 -3.84
N GLU A 155 4.13 -19.44 -5.04
CA GLU A 155 5.39 -20.15 -5.24
C GLU A 155 6.55 -19.18 -5.52
N THR A 156 7.78 -19.63 -5.23
CA THR A 156 9.00 -18.82 -5.45
C THR A 156 9.12 -18.31 -6.89
N LYS A 157 8.80 -19.15 -7.89
CA LYS A 157 8.85 -18.75 -9.32
C LYS A 157 7.84 -17.66 -9.65
N THR A 158 6.67 -17.67 -9.01
CA THR A 158 5.65 -16.63 -9.17
C THR A 158 6.12 -15.31 -8.52
N MET A 159 6.73 -15.41 -7.33
CA MET A 159 7.31 -14.24 -6.67
C MET A 159 8.47 -13.63 -7.47
N GLN A 160 9.31 -14.48 -8.08
CA GLN A 160 10.36 -14.01 -9.00
C GLN A 160 9.76 -13.26 -10.19
N TRP A 161 8.71 -13.81 -10.81
CA TRP A 161 8.03 -13.18 -11.92
C TRP A 161 7.41 -11.83 -11.54
N PHE A 162 6.81 -11.69 -10.35
CA PHE A 162 6.32 -10.41 -9.85
C PHE A 162 7.45 -9.38 -9.75
N TRP A 163 8.57 -9.75 -9.14
CA TRP A 163 9.73 -8.85 -9.05
C TRP A 163 10.29 -8.46 -10.40
N ASP A 164 10.41 -9.42 -11.34
CA ASP A 164 10.93 -9.16 -12.70
C ASP A 164 10.02 -8.21 -13.47
N THR A 165 8.71 -8.29 -13.25
CA THR A 165 7.70 -7.44 -13.89
C THR A 165 7.61 -6.07 -13.23
N TYR A 166 7.52 -6.03 -11.90
CA TYR A 166 7.37 -4.80 -11.12
C TYR A 166 8.61 -3.93 -11.15
N CYS A 167 9.77 -4.52 -10.87
CA CYS A 167 11.04 -3.82 -10.78
C CYS A 167 12.10 -4.54 -11.63
N PRO A 168 12.12 -4.29 -12.96
CA PRO A 168 13.02 -4.99 -13.88
C PRO A 168 14.49 -4.76 -13.62
N ASN A 169 14.85 -3.58 -13.04
CA ASN A 169 16.25 -3.28 -12.68
C ASN A 169 16.58 -3.88 -11.30
N PRO A 170 17.46 -4.91 -11.23
CA PRO A 170 17.79 -5.57 -9.96
C PRO A 170 18.46 -4.63 -8.92
N ALA A 171 19.12 -3.57 -9.37
CA ALA A 171 19.72 -2.61 -8.44
C ALA A 171 18.66 -1.81 -7.68
N GLN A 172 17.57 -1.43 -8.36
CA GLN A 172 16.47 -0.69 -7.76
C GLN A 172 15.64 -1.53 -6.79
N ARG A 173 15.62 -2.87 -6.94
CA ARG A 173 14.94 -3.75 -5.97
C ARG A 173 15.49 -3.61 -4.55
N LYS A 174 16.74 -3.14 -4.41
CA LYS A 174 17.41 -2.94 -3.12
C LYS A 174 17.19 -1.54 -2.52
N GLU A 175 16.52 -0.66 -3.23
CA GLU A 175 16.12 0.63 -2.69
C GLU A 175 15.08 0.42 -1.58
N ALA A 176 15.09 1.28 -0.55
CA ALA A 176 14.14 1.18 0.55
C ALA A 176 12.68 1.31 0.10
N ASP A 177 12.44 2.07 -0.97
CA ASP A 177 11.12 2.25 -1.59
C ASP A 177 10.62 1.01 -2.35
N ALA A 178 11.48 0.02 -2.61
CA ALA A 178 11.10 -1.29 -3.14
C ALA A 178 11.16 -2.38 -2.07
N SER A 179 12.20 -2.37 -1.25
CA SER A 179 12.46 -3.34 -0.18
C SER A 179 12.62 -2.63 1.17
N PRO A 180 11.51 -2.30 1.85
CA PRO A 180 11.55 -1.46 3.06
C PRO A 180 12.36 -2.05 4.22
N LEU A 181 12.59 -3.36 4.25
CA LEU A 181 13.49 -3.99 5.21
C LEU A 181 14.94 -3.53 5.08
N LEU A 182 15.33 -3.01 3.93
CA LEU A 182 16.69 -2.51 3.65
C LEU A 182 16.86 -1.03 3.98
N ALA A 183 15.84 -0.36 4.52
CA ALA A 183 15.97 1.00 5.03
C ALA A 183 17.02 1.07 6.14
N THR A 184 17.85 2.08 6.10
CA THR A 184 18.96 2.25 7.05
C THR A 184 18.50 2.68 8.44
N ASP A 185 17.31 3.28 8.53
CA ASP A 185 16.69 3.71 9.77
C ASP A 185 15.21 3.35 9.76
N LEU A 186 14.77 2.58 10.76
CA LEU A 186 13.37 2.21 11.00
C LEU A 186 12.82 2.87 12.27
N SER A 187 13.54 3.81 12.87
CA SER A 187 13.06 4.55 14.03
C SER A 187 11.97 5.56 13.67
N ASN A 188 11.19 5.97 14.67
CA ASN A 188 10.12 6.96 14.55
C ASN A 188 9.04 6.63 13.49
N LEU A 189 8.84 5.34 13.21
CA LEU A 189 7.71 4.83 12.44
C LEU A 189 6.56 4.45 13.39
N PRO A 190 5.31 4.45 12.90
CA PRO A 190 4.16 4.03 13.68
C PRO A 190 4.15 2.52 13.93
#